data_2b124bcd0320e3f933607fd8591fa96e
#
_entry.id   2b124bcd0320e3f933607fd8591fa96e
#
_cell.length_a   1.000
_cell.length_b   1.000
_cell.length_c   1.000
_cell.angle_alpha   90.00
_cell.angle_beta   90.00
_cell.angle_gamma   90.00
#
_symmetry.space_group_name_H-M   'P 1'
#
loop_
_entity.id
_entity.type
_entity.pdbx_description
1 polymer ?
#
loop_
_entity_poly.entity_id
_entity_poly.type
_entity_poly.pdbx_seq_one_letter_code
_entity_poly.pdbx_strand_id
1 'polypeptide(L)'
;MNNNNFVAVIDSEQMKDEMARLPGEYASVIEELAKARVVRARAEQEVKMIRFVVEKHERDLFKNGIVDKKPTEDAIKMEVALHPKVKAAQEALLDAEEKCYLLEAKKEAYNCKRDMLVSLSALQRAELDTLRFSGAR
;
A
#
# COMPACT_ATOMS: atom_id res chain seq x y z
N MET A 1 33.58 -25.24 9.97
CA MET A 1 32.47 -24.55 9.30
C MET A 1 31.97 -23.50 10.25
N ASN A 2 32.31 -22.27 9.99
CA ASN A 2 31.87 -21.17 10.81
C ASN A 2 30.43 -20.87 10.48
N ASN A 3 29.55 -21.25 11.38
CA ASN A 3 28.24 -20.62 11.44
C ASN A 3 28.50 -19.14 11.71
N ASN A 4 28.55 -18.37 10.68
CA ASN A 4 28.49 -16.94 10.81
C ASN A 4 27.16 -16.63 11.47
N ASN A 5 27.19 -16.50 12.75
CA ASN A 5 26.18 -15.80 13.48
C ASN A 5 26.10 -14.41 12.87
N PHE A 6 25.15 -14.22 11.95
CA PHE A 6 24.67 -12.92 11.59
C PHE A 6 23.91 -12.36 12.79
N VAL A 7 24.60 -12.24 13.90
CA VAL A 7 24.22 -11.27 14.90
C VAL A 7 24.79 -9.97 14.35
N ALA A 8 24.00 -9.23 13.61
CA ALA A 8 24.27 -7.84 13.40
C ALA A 8 24.37 -7.23 14.80
N VAL A 9 25.60 -7.09 15.31
CA VAL A 9 25.85 -6.32 16.52
C VAL A 9 25.54 -4.88 16.16
N ILE A 10 24.26 -4.52 16.30
CA ILE A 10 23.84 -3.14 16.22
C ILE A 10 24.43 -2.49 17.47
N ASP A 11 25.42 -1.64 17.27
CA ASP A 11 26.00 -0.81 18.31
C ASP A 11 24.86 -0.02 18.98
N SER A 12 24.98 0.19 20.29
CA SER A 12 23.98 0.93 21.06
C SER A 12 23.73 2.34 20.52
N GLU A 13 24.73 3.00 19.96
CA GLU A 13 24.58 4.30 19.29
C GLU A 13 23.80 4.19 17.98
N GLN A 14 24.07 3.18 17.16
CA GLN A 14 23.31 2.90 15.94
C GLN A 14 21.85 2.62 16.26
N MET A 15 21.58 1.87 17.34
CA MET A 15 20.23 1.59 17.80
C MET A 15 19.50 2.86 18.22
N LYS A 16 20.15 3.76 18.97
CA LYS A 16 19.57 5.06 19.34
C LYS A 16 19.25 5.91 18.12
N ASP A 17 20.16 5.98 17.15
CA ASP A 17 19.97 6.74 15.91
C ASP A 17 18.82 6.16 15.09
N GLU A 18 18.73 4.85 14.96
CA GLU A 18 17.64 4.16 14.28
C GLU A 18 16.29 4.42 14.96
N MET A 19 16.24 4.33 16.29
CA MET A 19 15.03 4.60 17.08
C MET A 19 14.61 6.07 16.99
N ALA A 20 15.56 7.01 16.91
CA ALA A 20 15.27 8.42 16.77
C ALA A 20 14.70 8.77 15.39
N ARG A 21 15.15 8.12 14.32
CA ARG A 21 14.68 8.34 12.95
C ARG A 21 13.34 7.65 12.63
N LEU A 22 13.08 6.52 13.27
CA LEU A 22 11.95 5.65 12.96
C LEU A 22 10.58 6.36 13.01
N PRO A 23 10.25 7.21 14.03
CA PRO A 23 8.96 7.91 14.06
C PRO A 23 8.74 8.83 12.86
N GLY A 24 9.78 9.57 12.44
CA GLY A 24 9.71 10.48 11.30
C GLY A 24 9.53 9.73 9.97
N GLU A 25 10.28 8.65 9.78
CA GLU A 25 10.17 7.80 8.60
C GLU A 25 8.81 7.12 8.53
N TYR A 26 8.31 6.62 9.66
CA TYR A 26 6.98 6.01 9.76
C TYR A 26 5.87 7.03 9.46
N ALA A 27 5.94 8.22 10.02
CA ALA A 27 4.99 9.29 9.76
C ALA A 27 4.95 9.67 8.27
N SER A 28 6.10 9.72 7.60
CA SER A 28 6.20 9.96 6.16
C SER A 28 5.48 8.88 5.34
N VAL A 29 5.67 7.61 5.68
CA VAL A 29 4.99 6.49 5.01
C VAL A 29 3.48 6.55 5.23
N ILE A 30 3.02 6.86 6.43
CA ILE A 30 1.59 7.01 6.74
C ILE A 30 0.97 8.15 5.93
N GLU A 31 1.65 9.27 5.79
CA GLU A 31 1.20 10.39 4.97
C GLU A 31 1.11 10.02 3.49
N GLU A 32 2.13 9.37 2.94
CA GLU A 32 2.11 8.86 1.56
C GLU A 32 0.99 7.86 1.33
N LEU A 33 0.77 6.96 2.29
CA LEU A 33 -0.31 5.97 2.23
C LEU A 33 -1.69 6.64 2.23
N ALA A 34 -1.88 7.66 3.06
CA ALA A 34 -3.13 8.43 3.08
C ALA A 34 -3.39 9.11 1.74
N LYS A 35 -2.39 9.73 1.13
CA LYS A 35 -2.47 10.33 -0.21
C LYS A 35 -2.78 9.27 -1.28
N ALA A 36 -2.12 8.12 -1.24
CA ALA A 36 -2.34 7.02 -2.17
C ALA A 36 -3.76 6.46 -2.08
N ARG A 37 -4.33 6.36 -0.89
CA ARG A 37 -5.72 5.93 -0.68
C ARG A 37 -6.72 6.92 -1.28
N VAL A 38 -6.45 8.22 -1.20
CA VAL A 38 -7.30 9.24 -1.85
C VAL A 38 -7.23 9.10 -3.37
N VAL A 39 -6.04 8.90 -3.94
CA VAL A 39 -5.87 8.66 -5.38
C VAL A 39 -6.64 7.42 -5.82
N ARG A 40 -6.56 6.34 -5.06
CA ARG A 40 -7.32 5.11 -5.32
C ARG A 40 -8.83 5.36 -5.30
N ALA A 41 -9.34 6.07 -4.30
CA ALA A 41 -10.76 6.38 -4.19
C ALA A 41 -11.25 7.21 -5.38
N ARG A 42 -10.47 8.19 -5.84
CA ARG A 42 -10.78 8.97 -7.04
C ARG A 42 -10.78 8.10 -8.30
N ALA A 43 -9.81 7.19 -8.43
CA ALA A 43 -9.74 6.27 -9.55
C ALA A 43 -10.95 5.31 -9.58
N GLU A 44 -11.41 4.83 -8.43
CA GLU A 44 -12.64 4.02 -8.31
C GLU A 44 -13.88 4.78 -8.79
N GLN A 45 -14.02 6.03 -8.39
CA GLN A 45 -15.12 6.88 -8.85
C GLN A 45 -15.04 7.15 -10.34
N GLU A 46 -13.85 7.40 -10.86
CA GLU A 46 -13.63 7.64 -12.29
C GLU A 46 -14.06 6.42 -13.13
N VAL A 47 -13.73 5.22 -12.71
CA VAL A 47 -14.17 3.98 -13.35
C VAL A 47 -15.70 3.90 -13.40
N LYS A 48 -16.37 4.19 -12.28
CA LYS A 48 -17.84 4.17 -12.19
C LYS A 48 -18.46 5.20 -13.12
N MET A 49 -17.93 6.42 -13.16
CA MET A 49 -18.43 7.50 -14.01
C MET A 49 -18.25 7.21 -15.48
N ILE A 50 -17.07 6.72 -15.88
CA ILE A 50 -16.80 6.39 -17.29
C ILE A 50 -17.68 5.22 -17.74
N ARG A 51 -17.85 4.20 -16.92
CA ARG A 51 -18.78 3.09 -17.21
C ARG A 51 -20.22 3.60 -17.41
N PHE A 52 -20.67 4.47 -16.54
CA PHE A 52 -22.00 5.06 -16.64
C PHE A 52 -22.17 5.87 -17.94
N VAL A 53 -21.21 6.70 -18.29
CA VAL A 53 -21.22 7.51 -19.51
C VAL A 53 -21.25 6.62 -20.76
N VAL A 54 -20.42 5.59 -20.81
CA VAL A 54 -20.38 4.65 -21.94
C VAL A 54 -21.69 3.88 -22.05
N GLU A 55 -22.21 3.38 -20.95
CA GLU A 55 -23.48 2.66 -20.90
C GLU A 55 -24.63 3.53 -21.38
N LYS A 56 -24.69 4.77 -20.92
CA LYS A 56 -25.67 5.74 -21.37
C LYS A 56 -25.55 6.04 -22.86
N HIS A 57 -24.33 6.19 -23.35
CA HIS A 57 -24.07 6.40 -24.79
C HIS A 57 -24.62 5.25 -25.63
N GLU A 58 -24.35 4.01 -25.24
CA GLU A 58 -24.85 2.83 -25.95
C GLU A 58 -26.39 2.76 -25.97
N ARG A 59 -27.03 3.13 -24.87
CA ARG A 59 -28.50 3.20 -24.81
C ARG A 59 -29.05 4.34 -25.64
N ASP A 60 -28.42 5.50 -25.70
CA ASP A 60 -28.80 6.64 -26.46
C ASP A 60 -28.67 6.42 -27.98
N LEU A 61 -27.74 5.59 -28.43
CA LEU A 61 -27.61 5.16 -29.82
C LEU A 61 -28.90 4.48 -30.33
N PHE A 62 -29.54 3.68 -29.51
CA PHE A 62 -30.83 3.09 -29.84
C PHE A 62 -31.95 4.11 -29.82
N LYS A 63 -32.04 4.97 -28.80
CA LYS A 63 -33.06 6.03 -28.70
C LYS A 63 -33.02 7.00 -29.86
N ASN A 64 -31.84 7.31 -30.37
CA ASN A 64 -31.64 8.26 -31.48
C ASN A 64 -31.78 7.60 -32.86
N GLY A 65 -32.17 6.32 -32.93
CA GLY A 65 -32.43 5.62 -34.18
C GLY A 65 -31.17 5.24 -34.97
N ILE A 66 -29.99 5.36 -34.38
CA ILE A 66 -28.70 5.01 -35.01
C ILE A 66 -28.53 3.48 -35.10
N VAL A 67 -29.11 2.77 -34.14
CA VAL A 67 -29.15 1.31 -34.09
C VAL A 67 -30.61 0.84 -34.15
N ASP A 68 -30.94 -0.03 -35.10
CA ASP A 68 -32.31 -0.49 -35.33
C ASP A 68 -32.82 -1.44 -34.27
N LYS A 69 -31.92 -2.13 -33.57
CA LYS A 69 -32.26 -3.15 -32.60
C LYS A 69 -31.85 -2.71 -31.20
N LYS A 70 -32.78 -2.84 -30.24
CA LYS A 70 -32.47 -2.58 -28.83
C LYS A 70 -31.35 -3.50 -28.34
N PRO A 71 -30.23 -2.97 -27.81
CA PRO A 71 -29.17 -3.80 -27.27
C PRO A 71 -29.64 -4.54 -26.03
N THR A 72 -29.19 -5.79 -25.89
CA THR A 72 -29.41 -6.54 -24.67
C THR A 72 -28.51 -6.02 -23.56
N GLU A 73 -28.89 -6.27 -22.31
CA GLU A 73 -28.02 -5.89 -21.16
C GLU A 73 -26.61 -6.52 -21.24
N ASP A 74 -26.52 -7.77 -21.73
CA ASP A 74 -25.24 -8.45 -21.91
C ASP A 74 -24.38 -7.79 -23.01
N ALA A 75 -25.00 -7.37 -24.10
CA ALA A 75 -24.31 -6.63 -25.17
C ALA A 75 -23.79 -5.28 -24.68
N ILE A 76 -24.56 -4.55 -23.86
CA ILE A 76 -24.14 -3.29 -23.24
C ILE A 76 -22.95 -3.53 -22.30
N LYS A 77 -23.01 -4.54 -21.45
CA LYS A 77 -21.91 -4.89 -20.56
C LYS A 77 -20.63 -5.24 -21.32
N MET A 78 -20.75 -5.96 -22.43
CA MET A 78 -19.61 -6.28 -23.28
C MET A 78 -18.98 -5.03 -23.90
N GLU A 79 -19.78 -4.13 -24.45
CA GLU A 79 -19.32 -2.87 -25.03
C GLU A 79 -18.62 -1.99 -23.99
N VAL A 80 -19.18 -1.90 -22.78
CA VAL A 80 -18.57 -1.18 -21.66
C VAL A 80 -17.23 -1.80 -21.28
N ALA A 81 -17.16 -3.12 -21.16
CA ALA A 81 -15.93 -3.81 -20.79
C ALA A 81 -14.81 -3.67 -21.84
N LEU A 82 -15.17 -3.59 -23.12
CA LEU A 82 -14.22 -3.45 -24.23
C LEU A 82 -13.86 -1.99 -24.56
N HIS A 83 -14.57 -1.04 -24.00
CA HIS A 83 -14.38 0.37 -24.32
C HIS A 83 -12.99 0.86 -23.88
N PRO A 84 -12.20 1.52 -24.76
CA PRO A 84 -10.85 1.96 -24.44
C PRO A 84 -10.76 2.89 -23.23
N LYS A 85 -11.72 3.78 -23.04
CA LYS A 85 -11.75 4.69 -21.89
C LYS A 85 -12.00 3.95 -20.57
N VAL A 86 -12.83 2.91 -20.60
CA VAL A 86 -13.09 2.05 -19.43
C VAL A 86 -11.84 1.26 -19.07
N LYS A 87 -11.16 0.68 -20.07
CA LYS A 87 -9.90 -0.04 -19.87
C LYS A 87 -8.81 0.86 -19.28
N ALA A 88 -8.67 2.08 -19.82
CA ALA A 88 -7.69 3.05 -19.32
C ALA A 88 -7.98 3.45 -17.86
N ALA A 89 -9.25 3.68 -17.51
CA ALA A 89 -9.65 3.99 -16.13
C ALA A 89 -9.40 2.81 -15.16
N GLN A 90 -9.66 1.58 -15.60
CA GLN A 90 -9.39 0.37 -14.82
C GLN A 90 -7.89 0.18 -14.59
N GLU A 91 -7.07 0.43 -15.61
CA GLU A 91 -5.61 0.35 -15.48
C GLU A 91 -5.08 1.39 -14.50
N ALA A 92 -5.58 2.63 -14.56
CA ALA A 92 -5.25 3.66 -13.59
C ALA A 92 -5.66 3.28 -12.16
N LEU A 93 -6.80 2.61 -11.98
CA LEU A 93 -7.23 2.07 -10.70
C LEU A 93 -6.29 0.98 -10.19
N LEU A 94 -5.87 0.05 -11.05
CA LEU A 94 -4.92 -1.00 -10.69
C LEU A 94 -3.57 -0.42 -10.26
N ASP A 95 -3.08 0.60 -10.97
CA ASP A 95 -1.84 1.29 -10.60
C ASP A 95 -1.96 1.97 -9.23
N ALA A 96 -3.10 2.60 -8.95
CA ALA A 96 -3.37 3.21 -7.66
C ALA A 96 -3.47 2.19 -6.52
N GLU A 97 -4.09 1.04 -6.77
CA GLU A 97 -4.16 -0.07 -5.82
C GLU A 97 -2.78 -0.66 -5.54
N GLU A 98 -1.97 -0.89 -6.57
CA GLU A 98 -0.59 -1.37 -6.44
C GLU A 98 0.23 -0.45 -5.53
N LYS A 99 0.15 0.85 -5.75
CA LYS A 99 0.84 1.84 -4.91
C LYS A 99 0.41 1.77 -3.45
N CYS A 100 -0.90 1.60 -3.19
CA CYS A 100 -1.41 1.40 -1.83
C CYS A 100 -0.84 0.13 -1.19
N TYR A 101 -0.83 -0.99 -1.90
CA TYR A 101 -0.28 -2.25 -1.39
C TYR A 101 1.21 -2.15 -1.07
N LEU A 102 1.98 -1.51 -1.93
CA LEU A 102 3.42 -1.31 -1.70
C LEU A 102 3.68 -0.42 -0.47
N LEU A 103 2.88 0.62 -0.27
CA LEU A 103 3.00 1.48 0.91
C LEU A 103 2.53 0.78 2.18
N GLU A 104 1.51 -0.06 2.12
CA GLU A 104 1.08 -0.89 3.24
C GLU A 104 2.16 -1.90 3.63
N ALA A 105 2.81 -2.55 2.66
CA ALA A 105 3.94 -3.43 2.89
C ALA A 105 5.12 -2.69 3.55
N LYS A 106 5.40 -1.47 3.10
CA LYS A 106 6.43 -0.61 3.69
C LYS A 106 6.10 -0.23 5.13
N LYS A 107 4.84 0.10 5.40
CA LYS A 107 4.34 0.35 6.76
C LYS A 107 4.56 -0.85 7.68
N GLU A 108 4.20 -2.06 7.22
CA GLU A 108 4.42 -3.28 7.99
C GLU A 108 5.91 -3.55 8.24
N ALA A 109 6.77 -3.28 7.26
CA ALA A 109 8.21 -3.40 7.44
C ALA A 109 8.73 -2.45 8.53
N TYR A 110 8.22 -1.24 8.62
CA TYR A 110 8.55 -0.31 9.71
C TYR A 110 8.03 -0.77 11.07
N ASN A 111 6.84 -1.35 11.13
CA ASN A 111 6.31 -1.94 12.35
C ASN A 111 7.18 -3.10 12.85
N CYS A 112 7.61 -3.99 11.95
CA CYS A 112 8.52 -5.08 12.28
C CYS A 112 9.87 -4.56 12.76
N LYS A 113 10.41 -3.54 12.11
CA LYS A 113 11.67 -2.89 12.52
C LYS A 113 11.56 -2.29 13.91
N ARG A 114 10.48 -1.59 14.21
CA ARG A 114 10.19 -1.04 15.53
C ARG A 114 10.17 -2.13 16.59
N ASP A 115 9.43 -3.21 16.35
CA ASP A 115 9.30 -4.31 17.29
C ASP A 115 10.65 -5.01 17.54
N MET A 116 11.43 -5.17 16.48
CA MET A 116 12.80 -5.72 16.58
C MET A 116 13.70 -4.82 17.42
N LEU A 117 13.67 -3.50 17.21
CA LEU A 117 14.48 -2.56 17.99
C LEU A 117 14.07 -2.52 19.46
N VAL A 118 12.79 -2.61 19.76
CA VAL A 118 12.26 -2.70 21.13
C VAL A 118 12.78 -3.98 21.80
N SER A 119 12.74 -5.12 21.11
CA SER A 119 13.22 -6.40 21.62
C SER A 119 14.72 -6.39 21.87
N LEU A 120 15.52 -5.84 20.94
CA LEU A 120 16.97 -5.70 21.09
C LEU A 120 17.34 -4.77 22.26
N SER A 121 16.60 -3.67 22.44
CA SER A 121 16.79 -2.75 23.54
C SER A 121 16.50 -3.40 24.89
N ALA A 122 15.46 -4.24 24.99
CA ALA A 122 15.13 -5.00 26.19
C ALA A 122 16.22 -6.03 26.50
N LEU A 123 16.74 -6.73 25.49
CA LEU A 123 17.82 -7.69 25.64
C LEU A 123 19.12 -7.03 26.13
N GLN A 124 19.49 -5.89 25.59
CA GLN A 124 20.66 -5.13 26.04
C GLN A 124 20.54 -4.69 27.50
N ARG A 125 19.35 -4.24 27.92
CA ARG A 125 19.10 -3.89 29.33
C ARG A 125 19.26 -5.09 30.26
N ALA A 126 18.72 -6.23 29.84
CA ALA A 126 18.88 -7.48 30.61
C ALA A 126 20.35 -7.91 30.76
N GLU A 127 21.16 -7.79 29.70
CA GLU A 127 22.60 -8.06 29.73
C GLU A 127 23.34 -7.10 30.65
N LEU A 128 23.02 -5.81 30.59
CA LEU A 128 23.63 -4.81 31.50
C LEU A 128 23.29 -5.09 32.97
N ASP A 129 22.06 -5.46 33.25
CA ASP A 129 21.63 -5.81 34.61
C ASP A 129 22.36 -7.06 35.10
N THR A 130 22.54 -8.06 34.26
CA THR A 130 23.34 -9.26 34.58
C THR A 130 24.79 -8.90 34.91
N LEU A 131 25.41 -8.01 34.12
CA LEU A 131 26.78 -7.54 34.35
C LEU A 131 26.92 -6.75 35.67
N ARG A 132 25.91 -5.91 35.99
CA ARG A 132 25.87 -5.18 37.27
C ARG A 132 25.80 -6.12 38.46
N PHE A 133 24.97 -7.15 38.40
CA PHE A 133 24.89 -8.16 39.46
C PHE A 133 26.18 -8.97 39.57
N SER A 134 26.87 -9.28 38.49
CA SER A 134 28.16 -9.96 38.48
C SER A 134 29.30 -9.10 39.06
N GLY A 135 29.24 -7.76 38.83
CA GLY A 135 30.26 -6.82 39.30
C GLY A 135 30.08 -6.39 40.77
N ALA A 136 28.97 -6.68 41.38
CA ALA A 136 28.67 -6.32 42.77
C ALA A 136 29.14 -7.32 43.81
N ARG A 137 29.87 -8.36 43.40
CA ARG A 137 30.46 -9.37 44.32
C ARG A 137 31.87 -9.01 44.68
#